data_de70346c05931bfcf9ae591c54f20c93
#
_entry.id   de70346c05931bfcf9ae591c54f20c93
#
_cell.length_a   1.000
_cell.length_b   1.000
_cell.length_c   1.000
_cell.angle_alpha   90.00
_cell.angle_beta   90.00
_cell.angle_gamma   90.00
#
_symmetry.space_group_name_H-M   'P 1'
#
loop_
_entity.id
_entity.type
_entity.pdbx_description
1 polymer ?
#
loop_
_entity_poly.entity_id
_entity_poly.type
_entity_poly.pdbx_seq_one_letter_code
_entity_poly.pdbx_strand_id
1 'polypeptide(L)'
;MKRTIAELDRESTLLQQFLSTQDIGAELSYIAIEHGSTVKMDQRGRAHLRRCLHRMKIEYSCSFGYGIKLAEPGSVMPILSTRIHRIDRAVKRGDRSQKILQEQFFDSLPAEQQRQVLFAGAIFGAIRLASEQGRTLYKKRSAESYQVHIDIPKLA
;
A
#
# COMPACT_ATOMS: atom_id res chain seq x y z
N MET A 1 12.85 -25.72 -1.78
CA MET A 1 14.24 -25.29 -2.05
C MET A 1 14.38 -23.80 -1.75
N LYS A 2 15.45 -23.35 -1.09
CA LYS A 2 15.73 -21.92 -0.88
C LYS A 2 16.49 -21.42 -2.12
N ARG A 3 16.03 -20.31 -2.75
CA ARG A 3 16.74 -19.67 -3.86
C ARG A 3 18.03 -19.05 -3.34
N THR A 4 19.11 -19.15 -4.10
CA THR A 4 20.40 -18.50 -3.82
C THR A 4 20.31 -16.99 -4.08
N ILE A 5 21.25 -16.22 -3.54
CA ILE A 5 21.33 -14.77 -3.79
C ILE A 5 21.51 -14.50 -5.30
N ALA A 6 22.39 -15.26 -5.96
CA ALA A 6 22.65 -15.13 -7.39
C ALA A 6 21.39 -15.40 -8.26
N GLU A 7 20.55 -16.38 -7.88
CA GLU A 7 19.27 -16.64 -8.56
C GLU A 7 18.31 -15.48 -8.40
N LEU A 8 18.22 -14.89 -7.19
CA LEU A 8 17.37 -13.74 -6.92
C LEU A 8 17.82 -12.49 -7.71
N ASP A 9 19.12 -12.27 -7.83
CA ASP A 9 19.66 -11.14 -8.59
C ASP A 9 19.40 -11.31 -10.09
N ARG A 10 19.58 -12.52 -10.61
CA ARG A 10 19.23 -12.84 -12.00
C ARG A 10 17.73 -12.64 -12.29
N GLU A 11 16.87 -13.15 -11.42
CA GLU A 11 15.42 -12.95 -11.54
C GLU A 11 15.04 -11.46 -11.46
N SER A 12 15.72 -10.67 -10.59
CA SER A 12 15.52 -9.22 -10.51
C SER A 12 15.84 -8.54 -11.84
N THR A 13 16.97 -8.90 -12.46
CA THR A 13 17.40 -8.32 -13.74
C THR A 13 16.40 -8.64 -14.85
N LEU A 14 15.95 -9.90 -14.94
CA LEU A 14 14.96 -10.32 -15.93
C LEU A 14 13.62 -9.62 -15.78
N LEU A 15 13.14 -9.48 -14.54
CA LEU A 15 11.91 -8.74 -14.25
C LEU A 15 12.06 -7.25 -14.59
N GLN A 16 13.17 -6.62 -14.25
CA GLN A 16 13.42 -5.22 -14.57
C GLN A 16 13.48 -4.98 -16.08
N GLN A 17 14.17 -5.83 -16.83
CA GLN A 17 14.22 -5.77 -18.29
C GLN A 17 12.82 -5.88 -18.90
N PHE A 18 12.03 -6.87 -18.47
CA PHE A 18 10.66 -7.03 -18.94
C PHE A 18 9.79 -5.82 -18.60
N LEU A 19 9.82 -5.33 -17.35
CA LEU A 19 9.00 -4.22 -16.91
C LEU A 19 9.37 -2.89 -17.57
N SER A 20 10.65 -2.70 -17.92
CA SER A 20 11.10 -1.49 -18.62
C SER A 20 10.60 -1.37 -20.06
N THR A 21 10.15 -2.47 -20.66
CA THR A 21 9.56 -2.50 -22.00
C THR A 21 8.04 -2.30 -22.00
N GLN A 22 7.41 -2.21 -20.81
CA GLN A 22 5.97 -2.08 -20.71
C GLN A 22 5.53 -0.64 -20.68
N ASP A 23 4.39 -0.35 -21.31
CA ASP A 23 3.79 0.96 -21.32
C ASP A 23 3.18 1.33 -19.95
N ILE A 24 3.12 2.62 -19.67
CA ILE A 24 2.40 3.17 -18.53
C ILE A 24 0.91 2.81 -18.68
N GLY A 25 0.29 2.30 -17.62
CA GLY A 25 -1.11 1.87 -17.65
C GLY A 25 -1.32 0.42 -18.14
N ALA A 26 -0.27 -0.28 -18.57
CA ALA A 26 -0.38 -1.65 -19.03
C ALA A 26 -0.95 -2.59 -17.98
N GLU A 27 -1.89 -3.44 -18.38
CA GLU A 27 -2.42 -4.55 -17.57
C GLU A 27 -1.65 -5.82 -17.90
N LEU A 28 -0.91 -6.32 -16.91
CA LEU A 28 -0.02 -7.47 -17.06
C LEU A 28 -0.55 -8.63 -16.23
N SER A 29 -1.00 -9.69 -16.89
CA SER A 29 -1.32 -10.93 -16.21
C SER A 29 -0.06 -11.59 -15.65
N TYR A 30 -0.17 -12.37 -14.58
CA TYR A 30 0.98 -13.12 -14.04
C TYR A 30 1.53 -14.11 -15.06
N ILE A 31 0.69 -14.66 -15.93
CA ILE A 31 1.11 -15.55 -17.04
C ILE A 31 1.95 -14.76 -18.03
N ALA A 32 1.52 -13.56 -18.44
CA ALA A 32 2.29 -12.73 -19.36
C ALA A 32 3.65 -12.32 -18.78
N ILE A 33 3.69 -11.98 -17.48
CA ILE A 33 4.94 -11.66 -16.79
C ILE A 33 5.86 -12.87 -16.71
N GLU A 34 5.32 -14.06 -16.43
CA GLU A 34 6.09 -15.31 -16.37
C GLU A 34 6.68 -15.63 -17.75
N HIS A 35 5.91 -15.54 -18.83
CA HIS A 35 6.38 -15.77 -20.19
C HIS A 35 7.43 -14.73 -20.63
N GLY A 36 7.17 -13.45 -20.36
CA GLY A 36 8.06 -12.37 -20.81
C GLY A 36 9.36 -12.26 -20.02
N SER A 37 9.30 -12.49 -18.69
CA SER A 37 10.48 -12.43 -17.83
C SER A 37 11.16 -13.77 -17.56
N THR A 38 10.51 -14.89 -17.92
CA THR A 38 10.91 -16.26 -17.56
C THR A 38 10.99 -16.53 -16.06
N VAL A 39 10.48 -15.61 -15.22
CA VAL A 39 10.44 -15.73 -13.76
C VAL A 39 9.10 -16.30 -13.32
N LYS A 40 9.11 -17.45 -12.65
CA LYS A 40 7.90 -18.13 -12.20
C LYS A 40 7.07 -17.27 -11.25
N MET A 41 5.78 -17.06 -11.56
CA MET A 41 4.85 -16.19 -10.81
C MET A 41 4.08 -16.94 -9.69
N ASP A 42 4.75 -17.86 -9.00
CA ASP A 42 4.27 -18.42 -7.72
C ASP A 42 4.18 -17.34 -6.63
N GLN A 43 3.79 -17.70 -5.42
CA GLN A 43 3.69 -16.75 -4.30
C GLN A 43 5.00 -15.98 -4.04
N ARG A 44 6.16 -16.64 -4.20
CA ARG A 44 7.49 -16.03 -4.02
C ARG A 44 7.85 -15.11 -5.19
N GLY A 45 7.58 -15.54 -6.44
CA GLY A 45 7.78 -14.71 -7.62
C GLY A 45 6.95 -13.44 -7.59
N ARG A 46 5.68 -13.52 -7.17
CA ARG A 46 4.83 -12.34 -6.99
C ARG A 46 5.35 -11.40 -5.90
N ALA A 47 5.90 -11.94 -4.80
CA ALA A 47 6.54 -11.11 -3.78
C ALA A 47 7.83 -10.47 -4.30
N HIS A 48 8.57 -11.16 -5.16
CA HIS A 48 9.77 -10.65 -5.80
C HIS A 48 9.45 -9.56 -6.82
N LEU A 49 8.45 -9.77 -7.67
CA LEU A 49 7.91 -8.77 -8.60
C LEU A 49 7.56 -7.45 -7.89
N ARG A 50 6.84 -7.52 -6.75
CA ARG A 50 6.50 -6.32 -5.97
C ARG A 50 7.72 -5.56 -5.48
N ARG A 51 8.77 -6.27 -5.05
CA ARG A 51 10.04 -5.66 -4.65
C ARG A 51 10.75 -4.99 -5.82
N CYS A 52 10.73 -5.60 -7.01
CA CYS A 52 11.28 -5.00 -8.23
C CYS A 52 10.52 -3.72 -8.61
N LEU A 53 9.20 -3.75 -8.66
CA LEU A 53 8.37 -2.57 -8.93
C LEU A 53 8.66 -1.43 -7.94
N HIS A 54 8.78 -1.74 -6.67
CA HIS A 54 9.13 -0.76 -5.64
C HIS A 54 10.53 -0.16 -5.87
N ARG A 55 11.54 -0.98 -6.19
CA ARG A 55 12.90 -0.49 -6.50
C ARG A 55 12.92 0.40 -7.73
N MET A 56 12.13 0.07 -8.75
CA MET A 56 11.97 0.86 -9.97
C MET A 56 11.09 2.10 -9.77
N LYS A 57 10.53 2.30 -8.56
CA LYS A 57 9.59 3.40 -8.24
C LYS A 57 8.34 3.39 -9.14
N ILE A 58 7.93 2.22 -9.59
CA ILE A 58 6.71 2.02 -10.39
C ILE A 58 5.55 1.74 -9.45
N GLU A 59 4.54 2.60 -9.47
CA GLU A 59 3.28 2.36 -8.78
C GLU A 59 2.40 1.41 -9.57
N TYR A 60 1.62 0.60 -8.86
CA TYR A 60 0.77 -0.42 -9.46
C TYR A 60 -0.44 -0.74 -8.58
N SER A 61 -1.49 -1.25 -9.19
CA SER A 61 -2.61 -1.90 -8.52
C SER A 61 -2.59 -3.41 -8.81
N CYS A 62 -3.08 -4.22 -7.86
CA CYS A 62 -3.22 -5.66 -8.09
C CYS A 62 -4.63 -5.95 -8.58
N SER A 63 -4.77 -6.60 -9.72
CA SER A 63 -6.00 -7.26 -10.14
C SER A 63 -6.10 -8.60 -9.40
N PHE A 64 -7.24 -8.85 -8.76
CA PHE A 64 -7.42 -9.97 -7.84
C PHE A 64 -7.03 -11.31 -8.47
N GLY A 65 -5.88 -11.86 -8.08
CA GLY A 65 -5.40 -13.18 -8.50
C GLY A 65 -4.79 -13.26 -9.91
N TYR A 66 -5.04 -12.29 -10.78
CA TYR A 66 -4.71 -12.40 -12.20
C TYR A 66 -3.45 -11.65 -12.64
N GLY A 67 -3.09 -10.56 -11.99
CA GLY A 67 -1.96 -9.75 -12.43
C GLY A 67 -1.82 -8.42 -11.73
N ILE A 68 -1.16 -7.50 -12.40
CA ILE A 68 -0.97 -6.11 -11.98
C ILE A 68 -1.35 -5.16 -13.11
N LYS A 69 -1.79 -3.96 -12.75
CA LYS A 69 -1.91 -2.82 -13.66
C LYS A 69 -0.89 -1.77 -13.25
N LEU A 70 -0.01 -1.37 -14.16
CA LEU A 70 0.94 -0.28 -13.94
C LEU A 70 0.16 1.04 -13.82
N ALA A 71 0.55 1.88 -12.88
CA ALA A 71 -0.21 3.10 -12.60
C ALA A 71 0.07 4.18 -13.64
N GLU A 72 -0.99 4.76 -14.16
CA GLU A 72 -0.95 6.03 -14.87
C GLU A 72 -0.86 7.20 -13.86
N PRO A 73 -0.34 8.37 -14.23
CA PRO A 73 -0.28 9.52 -13.35
C PRO A 73 -1.62 9.85 -12.68
N GLY A 74 -2.73 9.75 -13.42
CA GLY A 74 -4.08 9.99 -12.90
C GLY A 74 -4.60 8.90 -11.95
N SER A 75 -4.04 7.69 -11.97
CA SER A 75 -4.47 6.56 -11.13
C SER A 75 -3.73 6.48 -9.79
N VAL A 76 -2.69 7.28 -9.58
CA VAL A 76 -1.89 7.27 -8.34
C VAL A 76 -2.73 7.65 -7.13
N MET A 77 -3.58 8.68 -7.23
CA MET A 77 -4.43 9.14 -6.14
C MET A 77 -5.46 8.10 -5.67
N PRO A 78 -6.22 7.43 -6.56
CA PRO A 78 -7.06 6.30 -6.18
C PRO A 78 -6.29 5.16 -5.49
N ILE A 79 -5.08 4.84 -5.94
CA ILE A 79 -4.23 3.81 -5.33
C ILE A 79 -3.84 4.22 -3.90
N LEU A 80 -3.38 5.46 -3.71
CA LEU A 80 -3.05 6.02 -2.39
C LEU A 80 -4.25 6.02 -1.46
N SER A 81 -5.40 6.47 -1.94
CA SER A 81 -6.65 6.44 -1.16
C SER A 81 -7.00 5.04 -0.69
N THR A 82 -6.90 4.04 -1.57
CA THR A 82 -7.13 2.63 -1.21
C THR A 82 -6.14 2.15 -0.14
N ARG A 83 -4.87 2.53 -0.23
CA ARG A 83 -3.85 2.19 0.78
C ARG A 83 -4.15 2.84 2.12
N ILE A 84 -4.51 4.11 2.13
CA ILE A 84 -4.90 4.84 3.35
C ILE A 84 -6.11 4.16 4.02
N HIS A 85 -7.13 3.79 3.26
CA HIS A 85 -8.29 3.07 3.80
C HIS A 85 -7.94 1.68 4.37
N ARG A 86 -6.97 0.98 3.79
CA ARG A 86 -6.48 -0.30 4.34
C ARG A 86 -5.77 -0.11 5.67
N ILE A 87 -4.91 0.91 5.77
CA ILE A 87 -4.22 1.28 7.02
C ILE A 87 -5.26 1.64 8.09
N ASP A 88 -6.21 2.51 7.78
CA ASP A 88 -7.26 2.93 8.71
C ASP A 88 -8.07 1.73 9.25
N ARG A 89 -8.47 0.79 8.37
CA ARG A 89 -9.14 -0.44 8.80
C ARG A 89 -8.26 -1.35 9.66
N ALA A 90 -6.97 -1.43 9.38
CA ALA A 90 -6.04 -2.22 10.18
C ALA A 90 -5.84 -1.60 11.57
N VAL A 91 -5.70 -0.28 11.64
CA VAL A 91 -5.59 0.47 12.91
C VAL A 91 -6.84 0.30 13.75
N LYS A 92 -8.05 0.45 13.18
CA LYS A 92 -9.32 0.25 13.89
C LYS A 92 -9.48 -1.16 14.45
N ARG A 93 -9.01 -2.18 13.70
CA ARG A 93 -9.03 -3.56 14.22
C ARG A 93 -8.03 -3.76 15.36
N GLY A 94 -6.82 -3.22 15.21
CA GLY A 94 -5.79 -3.28 16.25
C GLY A 94 -6.22 -2.56 17.54
N ASP A 95 -6.79 -1.36 17.43
CA ASP A 95 -7.32 -0.59 18.55
C ASP A 95 -8.43 -1.36 19.28
N ARG A 96 -9.35 -1.99 18.54
CA ARG A 96 -10.39 -2.84 19.14
C ARG A 96 -9.81 -4.05 19.87
N SER A 97 -8.89 -4.77 19.27
CA SER A 97 -8.26 -5.93 19.91
C SER A 97 -7.47 -5.53 21.15
N GLN A 98 -6.77 -4.40 21.11
CA GLN A 98 -6.02 -3.86 22.25
C GLN A 98 -6.96 -3.51 23.41
N LYS A 99 -8.12 -2.86 23.13
CA LYS A 99 -9.12 -2.54 24.15
C LYS A 99 -9.69 -3.80 24.79
N ILE A 100 -10.01 -4.82 24.02
CA ILE A 100 -10.49 -6.10 24.56
C ILE A 100 -9.44 -6.70 25.49
N LEU A 101 -8.17 -6.72 25.08
CA LEU A 101 -7.08 -7.21 25.94
C LEU A 101 -6.95 -6.40 27.23
N GLN A 102 -7.07 -5.08 27.13
CA GLN A 102 -6.97 -4.18 28.27
C GLN A 102 -8.16 -4.32 29.23
N GLU A 103 -9.38 -4.42 28.72
CA GLU A 103 -10.59 -4.47 29.52
C GLU A 103 -10.84 -5.86 30.16
N GLN A 104 -10.48 -6.93 29.48
CA GLN A 104 -10.87 -8.28 29.90
C GLN A 104 -9.73 -9.12 30.47
N PHE A 105 -8.49 -8.86 30.06
CA PHE A 105 -7.37 -9.76 30.37
C PHE A 105 -6.17 -9.05 31.01
N PHE A 106 -6.16 -7.74 31.09
CA PHE A 106 -4.98 -6.95 31.49
C PHE A 106 -4.38 -7.44 32.82
N ASP A 107 -5.22 -7.60 33.86
CA ASP A 107 -4.78 -7.98 35.20
C ASP A 107 -4.27 -9.44 35.27
N SER A 108 -4.66 -10.28 34.32
CA SER A 108 -4.21 -11.67 34.22
C SER A 108 -2.90 -11.84 33.43
N LEU A 109 -2.44 -10.77 32.75
CA LEU A 109 -1.23 -10.81 31.94
C LEU A 109 0.03 -10.61 32.79
N PRO A 110 1.16 -11.28 32.46
CA PRO A 110 2.46 -10.93 33.02
C PRO A 110 2.84 -9.47 32.77
N ALA A 111 3.56 -8.85 33.70
CA ALA A 111 3.91 -7.42 33.65
C ALA A 111 4.53 -6.96 32.31
N GLU A 112 5.33 -7.80 31.69
CA GLU A 112 5.93 -7.51 30.37
C GLU A 112 4.85 -7.43 29.27
N GLN A 113 3.88 -8.32 29.28
CA GLN A 113 2.78 -8.31 28.32
C GLN A 113 1.83 -7.13 28.57
N GLN A 114 1.61 -6.74 29.82
CA GLN A 114 0.87 -5.52 30.16
C GLN A 114 1.51 -4.28 29.54
N ARG A 115 2.85 -4.15 29.64
CA ARG A 115 3.60 -3.05 28.99
C ARG A 115 3.43 -3.07 27.48
N GLN A 116 3.48 -4.24 26.84
CA GLN A 116 3.29 -4.38 25.39
C GLN A 116 1.88 -3.98 24.96
N VAL A 117 0.83 -4.32 25.73
CA VAL A 117 -0.55 -3.91 25.47
C VAL A 117 -0.70 -2.39 25.55
N LEU A 118 -0.13 -1.75 26.58
CA LEU A 118 -0.16 -0.29 26.73
C LEU A 118 0.60 0.41 25.60
N PHE A 119 1.77 -0.10 25.25
CA PHE A 119 2.58 0.42 24.13
C PHE A 119 1.85 0.32 22.79
N ALA A 120 1.21 -0.82 22.51
CA ALA A 120 0.39 -1.01 21.31
C ALA A 120 -0.79 -0.01 21.27
N GLY A 121 -1.46 0.22 22.41
CA GLY A 121 -2.52 1.21 22.54
C GLY A 121 -2.04 2.64 22.22
N ALA A 122 -0.87 3.02 22.72
CA ALA A 122 -0.27 4.32 22.41
C ALA A 122 0.02 4.48 20.91
N ILE A 123 0.56 3.44 20.26
CA ILE A 123 0.83 3.45 18.81
C ILE A 123 -0.48 3.59 18.02
N PHE A 124 -1.50 2.77 18.29
CA PHE A 124 -2.78 2.83 17.58
C PHE A 124 -3.46 4.18 17.78
N GLY A 125 -3.41 4.74 19.00
CA GLY A 125 -3.92 6.07 19.31
C GLY A 125 -3.23 7.17 18.49
N ALA A 126 -1.90 7.14 18.41
CA ALA A 126 -1.12 8.11 17.64
C ALA A 126 -1.42 8.02 16.14
N ILE A 127 -1.50 6.81 15.57
CA ILE A 127 -1.81 6.63 14.14
C ILE A 127 -3.23 7.11 13.84
N ARG A 128 -4.21 6.84 14.73
CA ARG A 128 -5.58 7.32 14.58
C ARG A 128 -5.65 8.84 14.57
N LEU A 129 -4.99 9.49 15.51
CA LEU A 129 -4.95 10.95 15.59
C LEU A 129 -4.34 11.57 14.35
N ALA A 130 -3.20 11.05 13.87
CA ALA A 130 -2.55 11.50 12.65
C ALA A 130 -3.44 11.30 11.40
N SER A 131 -4.16 10.18 11.34
CA SER A 131 -5.10 9.89 10.24
C SER A 131 -6.29 10.87 10.23
N GLU A 132 -6.85 11.19 11.39
CA GLU A 132 -7.96 12.15 11.54
C GLU A 132 -7.52 13.57 11.14
N GLN A 133 -6.36 14.01 11.60
CA GLN A 133 -5.76 15.29 11.22
C GLN A 133 -5.49 15.37 9.71
N GLY A 134 -4.92 14.31 9.13
CA GLY A 134 -4.68 14.24 7.69
C GLY A 134 -5.96 14.36 6.86
N ARG A 135 -7.05 13.72 7.27
CA ARG A 135 -8.36 13.84 6.61
C ARG A 135 -8.93 15.25 6.69
N THR A 136 -8.78 15.90 7.84
CA THR A 136 -9.26 17.28 8.03
C THR A 136 -8.52 18.25 7.13
N LEU A 137 -7.19 18.12 7.06
CA LEU A 137 -6.35 18.92 6.16
C LEU A 137 -6.67 18.68 4.68
N TYR A 138 -6.89 17.43 4.29
CA TYR A 138 -7.27 17.09 2.92
C TYR A 138 -8.62 17.70 2.54
N LYS A 139 -9.64 17.58 3.40
CA LYS A 139 -10.95 18.19 3.17
C LYS A 139 -10.88 19.71 3.05
N LYS A 140 -10.07 20.36 3.90
CA LYS A 140 -9.88 21.81 3.86
C LYS A 140 -9.24 22.24 2.54
N ARG A 141 -8.16 21.59 2.12
CA ARG A 141 -7.47 21.89 0.85
C ARG A 141 -8.32 21.62 -0.39
N SER A 142 -9.10 20.53 -0.41
CA SER A 142 -10.00 20.26 -1.52
C SER A 142 -11.12 21.30 -1.61
N ALA A 143 -11.66 21.79 -0.50
CA ALA A 143 -12.64 22.86 -0.49
C ALA A 143 -12.05 24.19 -1.01
N GLU A 144 -10.82 24.52 -0.61
CA GLU A 144 -10.12 25.72 -1.10
C GLU A 144 -9.81 25.65 -2.61
N SER A 145 -9.44 24.50 -3.14
CA SER A 145 -9.19 24.32 -4.60
C SER A 145 -10.45 24.41 -5.45
N TYR A 146 -11.64 24.07 -4.91
CA TYR A 146 -12.90 24.29 -5.62
C TYR A 146 -13.30 25.76 -5.67
N GLN A 147 -12.91 26.59 -4.72
CA GLN A 147 -13.23 28.01 -4.73
C GLN A 147 -12.40 28.82 -5.74
N VAL A 148 -11.21 28.37 -6.11
CA VAL A 148 -10.33 29.05 -7.09
C VAL A 148 -10.81 28.89 -8.53
N HIS A 149 -11.76 28.00 -8.84
CA HIS A 149 -12.24 27.74 -10.20
C HIS A 149 -13.55 28.45 -10.60
N ILE A 150 -14.09 29.34 -9.75
CA ILE A 150 -15.39 29.99 -10.03
C ILE A 150 -15.26 31.42 -10.54
N ASP A 151 -14.08 32.01 -10.56
CA ASP A 151 -13.88 33.35 -11.16
C ASP A 151 -13.49 33.24 -12.64
N ILE A 152 -14.45 32.79 -13.48
CA ILE A 152 -14.40 33.07 -14.91
C ILE A 152 -15.08 34.43 -15.10
N PRO A 153 -14.35 35.51 -15.51
CA PRO A 153 -15.00 36.76 -15.84
C PRO A 153 -15.93 36.54 -17.00
N LYS A 154 -17.22 36.82 -16.82
CA LYS A 154 -18.17 36.91 -17.92
C LYS A 154 -17.71 38.04 -18.82
N LEU A 155 -17.11 37.69 -19.95
CA LEU A 155 -16.85 38.65 -21.04
C LEU A 155 -18.24 39.10 -21.55
N ALA A 156 -18.49 40.40 -21.40
CA ALA A 156 -19.64 41.11 -21.97
C ALA A 156 -19.44 41.28 -23.50
#